data_ebe02d035f9b117e5b59ac710740ecc1
#
_entry.id   ebe02d035f9b117e5b59ac710740ecc1
#
_cell.length_a   1.000
_cell.length_b   1.000
_cell.length_c   1.000
_cell.angle_alpha   90.00
_cell.angle_beta   90.00
_cell.angle_gamma   90.00
#
_symmetry.space_group_name_H-M   'P 1'
#
loop_
_entity.id
_entity.type
_entity.pdbx_description
1 polymer ?
#
loop_
_entity_poly.entity_id
_entity_poly.type
_entity_poly.pdbx_seq_one_letter_code
_entity_poly.pdbx_strand_id
1 'polypeptide(L)'
;MKYVQAKGLDLSAFALGTVQLGLTYGLGEHSEKPTEEAAFAILDRAVDLGVNTLDTANNYGDSEAVIGRWLTKRKAEGKKLPYIVTKVGPLKHGSYDILRYDVLYQLEGCMKRLCIDKLDIFMLHNYEDYAQDRDAMQKIFADIKSQGLYDYSAISAYSRHDYGVIAESGFDATQIPINVFDWGQIENGGMQKLADSGMMIFTRSVFLQGLVFHTPEDLDPRMDFCFPYLNRFIELYKEFELSPAALALSFVLSLPGVTQAVMGCDTADQVESNCKLFDQTVKLTDEQMNKLHDAFHGIDPRVINPGMWFNRMK
;
A
#
# COMPACT_ATOMS: atom_id res chain seq x y z
N MET A 1 17.38 -6.00 -5.01
CA MET A 1 15.94 -5.61 -5.18
C MET A 1 15.33 -6.38 -6.34
N LYS A 2 14.15 -7.00 -6.16
CA LYS A 2 13.38 -7.67 -7.22
C LYS A 2 12.52 -6.64 -7.97
N TYR A 3 12.34 -6.83 -9.30
CA TYR A 3 11.51 -5.96 -10.12
C TYR A 3 10.41 -6.77 -10.83
N VAL A 4 9.27 -6.11 -11.06
CA VAL A 4 8.08 -6.68 -11.72
C VAL A 4 7.73 -5.79 -12.91
N GLN A 5 7.60 -6.40 -14.09
CA GLN A 5 7.14 -5.71 -15.29
C GLN A 5 5.63 -5.62 -15.32
N ALA A 6 5.08 -4.40 -15.35
CA ALA A 6 3.63 -4.18 -15.41
C ALA A 6 3.32 -2.90 -16.18
N LYS A 7 2.37 -2.95 -17.11
CA LYS A 7 1.92 -1.80 -17.93
C LYS A 7 3.08 -1.04 -18.62
N GLY A 8 4.20 -1.73 -18.94
CA GLY A 8 5.40 -1.11 -19.52
C GLY A 8 6.35 -0.44 -18.52
N LEU A 9 6.06 -0.51 -17.24
CA LEU A 9 6.93 -0.05 -16.17
C LEU A 9 7.75 -1.21 -15.59
N ASP A 10 8.98 -0.90 -15.17
CA ASP A 10 9.85 -1.79 -14.40
C ASP A 10 9.78 -1.34 -12.93
N LEU A 11 8.91 -1.96 -12.14
CA LEU A 11 8.59 -1.55 -10.78
C LEU A 11 9.34 -2.41 -9.75
N SER A 12 10.01 -1.79 -8.78
CA SER A 12 10.57 -2.53 -7.64
C SER A 12 9.44 -3.22 -6.87
N ALA A 13 9.63 -4.47 -6.47
CA ALA A 13 8.62 -5.20 -5.69
C ALA A 13 8.30 -4.52 -4.34
N PHE A 14 9.21 -3.69 -3.84
CA PHE A 14 9.03 -2.79 -2.71
C PHE A 14 8.68 -1.38 -3.19
N ALA A 15 7.55 -0.81 -2.74
CA ALA A 15 7.21 0.60 -2.83
C ALA A 15 7.29 1.24 -1.44
N LEU A 16 7.98 2.38 -1.32
CA LEU A 16 8.08 3.07 -0.03
C LEU A 16 6.81 3.86 0.24
N GLY A 17 6.05 3.44 1.26
CA GLY A 17 4.96 4.21 1.85
C GLY A 17 5.50 5.37 2.68
N THR A 18 4.93 6.55 2.55
CA THR A 18 5.51 7.79 3.09
C THR A 18 4.60 8.50 4.09
N VAL A 19 3.59 7.86 4.64
CA VAL A 19 2.71 8.46 5.65
C VAL A 19 3.48 8.95 6.87
N GLN A 20 4.52 8.23 7.30
CA GLN A 20 5.38 8.58 8.43
C GLN A 20 6.19 9.86 8.20
N LEU A 21 6.45 10.24 6.94
CA LEU A 21 7.15 11.49 6.63
C LEU A 21 6.29 12.74 6.91
N GLY A 22 4.98 12.59 6.99
CA GLY A 22 4.05 13.69 7.18
C GLY A 22 3.22 13.66 8.45
N LEU A 23 3.02 12.49 9.04
CA LEU A 23 2.17 12.27 10.21
C LEU A 23 2.85 11.34 11.22
N THR A 24 2.47 11.49 12.49
CA THR A 24 2.70 10.45 13.50
C THR A 24 1.83 9.24 13.13
N TYR A 25 2.44 8.10 12.80
CA TYR A 25 1.72 6.93 12.31
C TYR A 25 2.37 5.62 12.77
N GLY A 26 1.55 4.62 13.13
CA GLY A 26 1.99 3.30 13.57
C GLY A 26 1.80 3.07 15.07
N LEU A 27 2.01 1.81 15.51
CA LEU A 27 1.90 1.38 16.92
C LEU A 27 3.24 1.40 17.66
N GLY A 28 4.33 1.78 17.00
CA GLY A 28 5.69 1.73 17.56
C GLY A 28 6.00 2.88 18.53
N GLU A 29 6.99 2.68 19.40
CA GLU A 29 7.52 3.68 20.35
C GLU A 29 8.17 4.90 19.64
N HIS A 30 8.46 4.80 18.33
CA HIS A 30 9.11 5.82 17.50
C HIS A 30 8.15 6.48 16.51
N SER A 31 6.91 6.75 16.93
CA SER A 31 5.87 7.33 16.07
C SER A 31 6.02 8.83 15.80
N GLU A 32 7.11 9.47 16.25
CA GLU A 32 7.36 10.89 15.96
C GLU A 32 7.75 11.08 14.49
N LYS A 33 7.20 12.13 13.89
CA LYS A 33 7.55 12.54 12.55
C LYS A 33 9.06 12.82 12.44
N PRO A 34 9.78 12.27 11.44
CA PRO A 34 11.21 12.51 11.27
C PRO A 34 11.51 13.98 10.94
N THR A 35 12.71 14.46 11.29
CA THR A 35 13.21 15.72 10.77
C THR A 35 13.34 15.66 9.24
N GLU A 36 13.46 16.82 8.58
CA GLU A 36 13.61 16.85 7.12
C GLU A 36 14.87 16.12 6.66
N GLU A 37 15.96 16.25 7.39
CA GLU A 37 17.22 15.56 7.10
C GLU A 37 17.06 14.03 7.21
N ALA A 38 16.37 13.55 8.25
CA ALA A 38 16.08 12.12 8.42
C ALA A 38 15.12 11.61 7.32
N ALA A 39 14.10 12.39 6.96
CA ALA A 39 13.20 12.05 5.85
C ALA A 39 13.96 11.97 4.51
N PHE A 40 14.86 12.88 4.23
CA PHE A 40 15.70 12.84 3.03
C PHE A 40 16.64 11.62 3.04
N ALA A 41 17.22 11.27 4.20
CA ALA A 41 18.04 10.08 4.32
C ALA A 41 17.25 8.79 4.06
N ILE A 42 15.99 8.70 4.52
CA ILE A 42 15.08 7.59 4.21
C ILE A 42 14.84 7.49 2.70
N LEU A 43 14.48 8.61 2.06
CA LEU A 43 14.18 8.69 0.63
C LEU A 43 15.40 8.36 -0.24
N ASP A 44 16.57 8.94 0.08
CA ASP A 44 17.83 8.67 -0.62
C ASP A 44 18.20 7.19 -0.47
N ARG A 45 18.15 6.64 0.76
CA ARG A 45 18.49 5.24 1.01
C ARG A 45 17.59 4.28 0.23
N ALA A 46 16.28 4.58 0.15
CA ALA A 46 15.33 3.76 -0.61
C ALA A 46 15.70 3.71 -2.09
N VAL A 47 15.90 4.87 -2.71
CA VAL A 47 16.21 4.92 -4.15
C VAL A 47 17.61 4.37 -4.46
N ASP A 48 18.59 4.61 -3.61
CA ASP A 48 19.95 4.08 -3.78
C ASP A 48 20.01 2.54 -3.65
N LEU A 49 19.06 1.94 -2.91
CA LEU A 49 18.89 0.47 -2.82
C LEU A 49 17.97 -0.09 -3.92
N GLY A 50 17.51 0.75 -4.84
CA GLY A 50 16.74 0.33 -6.02
C GLY A 50 15.21 0.35 -5.83
N VAL A 51 14.69 0.89 -4.72
CA VAL A 51 13.26 1.22 -4.61
C VAL A 51 12.97 2.35 -5.58
N ASN A 52 12.01 2.14 -6.48
CA ASN A 52 11.73 3.12 -7.53
C ASN A 52 10.29 3.64 -7.53
N THR A 53 9.55 3.41 -6.44
CA THR A 53 8.18 3.92 -6.27
C THR A 53 8.00 4.49 -4.86
N LEU A 54 7.52 5.73 -4.78
CA LEU A 54 7.10 6.39 -3.54
C LEU A 54 5.58 6.50 -3.53
N ASP A 55 4.95 6.01 -2.46
CA ASP A 55 3.51 6.05 -2.25
C ASP A 55 3.16 7.08 -1.18
N THR A 56 2.49 8.15 -1.57
CA THR A 56 2.03 9.25 -0.70
C THR A 56 0.53 9.52 -0.88
N ALA A 57 0.00 10.55 -0.22
CA ALA A 57 -1.38 11.02 -0.38
C ALA A 57 -1.54 12.47 0.11
N ASN A 58 -2.57 13.14 -0.38
CA ASN A 58 -2.89 14.53 0.00
C ASN A 58 -3.23 14.70 1.50
N ASN A 59 -3.69 13.63 2.14
CA ASN A 59 -4.06 13.61 3.56
C ASN A 59 -2.97 13.03 4.49
N TYR A 60 -1.74 12.81 3.97
CA TYR A 60 -0.59 12.39 4.77
C TYR A 60 0.19 13.59 5.34
N GLY A 61 -0.51 14.57 5.91
CA GLY A 61 0.11 15.77 6.47
C GLY A 61 0.95 16.52 5.44
N ASP A 62 2.22 16.75 5.74
CA ASP A 62 3.15 17.42 4.83
C ASP A 62 4.09 16.48 4.04
N SER A 63 3.77 15.17 4.00
CA SER A 63 4.57 14.17 3.27
C SER A 63 4.83 14.57 1.82
N GLU A 64 3.81 15.04 1.07
CA GLU A 64 4.01 15.49 -0.32
C GLU A 64 4.96 16.70 -0.41
N ALA A 65 4.90 17.64 0.54
CA ALA A 65 5.78 18.80 0.55
C ALA A 65 7.24 18.42 0.87
N VAL A 66 7.45 17.47 1.78
CA VAL A 66 8.79 16.91 2.08
C VAL A 66 9.35 16.21 0.83
N ILE A 67 8.56 15.36 0.20
CA ILE A 67 8.96 14.68 -1.04
C ILE A 67 9.25 15.70 -2.15
N GLY A 68 8.43 16.73 -2.32
CA GLY A 68 8.63 17.77 -3.34
C GLY A 68 9.95 18.51 -3.19
N ARG A 69 10.34 18.90 -1.97
CA ARG A 69 11.65 19.52 -1.71
C ARG A 69 12.80 18.55 -2.00
N TRP A 70 12.67 17.30 -1.61
CA TRP A 70 13.64 16.26 -1.91
C TRP A 70 13.76 15.98 -3.42
N LEU A 71 12.64 15.89 -4.16
CA LEU A 71 12.64 15.71 -5.62
C LEU A 71 13.33 16.88 -6.32
N THR A 72 13.07 18.11 -5.87
CA THR A 72 13.70 19.33 -6.40
C THR A 72 15.22 19.29 -6.23
N LYS A 73 15.69 18.92 -5.03
CA LYS A 73 17.12 18.74 -4.75
C LYS A 73 17.73 17.65 -5.63
N ARG A 74 17.11 16.49 -5.69
CA ARG A 74 17.60 15.33 -6.44
C ARG A 74 17.65 15.61 -7.94
N LYS A 75 16.65 16.31 -8.48
CA LYS A 75 16.62 16.77 -9.89
C LYS A 75 17.75 17.75 -10.19
N ALA A 76 18.04 18.70 -9.29
CA ALA A 76 19.15 19.64 -9.44
C ALA A 76 20.52 18.93 -9.42
N GLU A 77 20.63 17.80 -8.72
CA GLU A 77 21.82 16.94 -8.70
C GLU A 77 21.92 15.99 -9.91
N GLY A 78 20.95 16.02 -10.84
CA GLY A 78 20.93 15.15 -12.02
C GLY A 78 20.68 13.65 -11.69
N LYS A 79 20.14 13.36 -10.52
CA LYS A 79 19.88 11.97 -10.08
C LYS A 79 18.54 11.45 -10.62
N LYS A 80 18.45 10.13 -10.84
CA LYS A 80 17.21 9.48 -11.25
C LYS A 80 16.11 9.68 -10.21
N LEU A 81 14.90 10.03 -10.68
CA LEU A 81 13.72 10.19 -9.85
C LEU A 81 12.91 8.87 -9.81
N PRO A 82 12.27 8.54 -8.69
CA PRO A 82 11.34 7.42 -8.60
C PRO A 82 9.98 7.77 -9.22
N TYR A 83 9.16 6.76 -9.46
CA TYR A 83 7.74 6.94 -9.76
C TYR A 83 7.01 7.45 -8.52
N ILE A 84 6.09 8.40 -8.73
CA ILE A 84 5.30 8.99 -7.65
C ILE A 84 3.84 8.53 -7.77
N VAL A 85 3.36 7.91 -6.70
CA VAL A 85 1.95 7.62 -6.48
C VAL A 85 1.42 8.61 -5.45
N THR A 86 0.42 9.42 -5.80
CA THR A 86 -0.32 10.18 -4.79
C THR A 86 -1.82 9.98 -4.93
N LYS A 87 -2.54 10.28 -3.85
CA LYS A 87 -3.95 9.97 -3.71
C LYS A 87 -4.74 11.22 -3.35
N VAL A 88 -5.94 11.32 -3.90
CA VAL A 88 -6.91 12.38 -3.58
C VAL A 88 -8.19 11.80 -2.96
N GLY A 89 -8.83 12.59 -2.12
CA GLY A 89 -10.06 12.26 -1.41
C GLY A 89 -9.95 12.59 0.09
N PRO A 90 -11.11 12.60 0.80
CA PRO A 90 -12.47 12.42 0.28
C PRO A 90 -12.86 13.56 -0.67
N LEU A 91 -13.73 13.25 -1.64
CA LEU A 91 -14.19 14.19 -2.66
C LEU A 91 -15.49 14.90 -2.24
N LYS A 92 -15.68 16.11 -2.79
CA LYS A 92 -16.96 16.82 -2.68
C LYS A 92 -17.90 16.33 -3.76
N HIS A 93 -18.94 15.62 -3.34
CA HIS A 93 -19.97 15.13 -4.24
C HIS A 93 -21.00 16.20 -4.56
N GLY A 94 -21.60 16.11 -5.76
CA GLY A 94 -22.58 17.07 -6.25
C GLY A 94 -22.85 16.87 -7.76
N SER A 95 -23.02 17.96 -8.52
CA SER A 95 -23.06 17.86 -9.98
C SER A 95 -21.71 17.38 -10.54
N TYR A 96 -21.72 16.89 -11.78
CA TYR A 96 -20.51 16.51 -12.50
C TYR A 96 -19.42 17.60 -12.45
N ASP A 97 -19.81 18.86 -12.62
CA ASP A 97 -18.87 19.99 -12.62
C ASP A 97 -18.25 20.21 -11.23
N ILE A 98 -19.03 20.05 -10.15
CA ILE A 98 -18.51 20.15 -8.76
C ILE A 98 -17.51 19.04 -8.50
N LEU A 99 -17.85 17.80 -8.83
CA LEU A 99 -16.99 16.64 -8.64
C LEU A 99 -15.70 16.79 -9.46
N ARG A 100 -15.82 17.13 -10.75
CA ARG A 100 -14.67 17.35 -11.64
C ARG A 100 -13.76 18.47 -11.11
N TYR A 101 -14.33 19.58 -10.69
CA TYR A 101 -13.57 20.68 -10.11
C TYR A 101 -12.80 20.24 -8.86
N ASP A 102 -13.44 19.51 -7.95
CA ASP A 102 -12.79 19.07 -6.71
C ASP A 102 -11.64 18.09 -6.98
N VAL A 103 -11.83 17.13 -7.90
CA VAL A 103 -10.75 16.20 -8.31
C VAL A 103 -9.55 16.98 -8.88
N LEU A 104 -9.79 17.91 -9.79
CA LEU A 104 -8.72 18.74 -10.39
C LEU A 104 -8.04 19.62 -9.35
N TYR A 105 -8.80 20.29 -8.50
CA TYR A 105 -8.27 21.14 -7.44
C TYR A 105 -7.35 20.37 -6.49
N GLN A 106 -7.74 19.16 -6.08
CA GLN A 106 -6.92 18.30 -5.23
C GLN A 106 -5.67 17.82 -5.97
N LEU A 107 -5.79 17.39 -7.24
CA LEU A 107 -4.66 16.96 -8.08
C LEU A 107 -3.62 18.08 -8.26
N GLU A 108 -4.05 19.27 -8.63
CA GLU A 108 -3.18 20.44 -8.78
C GLU A 108 -2.47 20.79 -7.47
N GLY A 109 -3.19 20.67 -6.35
CA GLY A 109 -2.63 20.81 -5.02
C GLY A 109 -1.53 19.79 -4.72
N CYS A 110 -1.74 18.52 -5.08
CA CYS A 110 -0.73 17.46 -4.94
C CYS A 110 0.52 17.77 -5.80
N MET A 111 0.34 18.07 -7.08
CA MET A 111 1.45 18.37 -7.99
C MET A 111 2.27 19.59 -7.52
N LYS A 112 1.58 20.63 -7.01
CA LYS A 112 2.24 21.80 -6.43
C LYS A 112 3.08 21.45 -5.21
N ARG A 113 2.57 20.64 -4.26
CA ARG A 113 3.32 20.21 -3.06
C ARG A 113 4.49 19.30 -3.43
N LEU A 114 4.30 18.42 -4.43
CA LEU A 114 5.33 17.52 -4.94
C LEU A 114 6.36 18.22 -5.85
N CYS A 115 6.15 19.47 -6.24
CA CYS A 115 7.01 20.22 -7.17
C CYS A 115 7.20 19.51 -8.52
N ILE A 116 6.14 18.93 -9.07
CA ILE A 116 6.11 18.20 -10.35
C ILE A 116 4.98 18.72 -11.24
N ASP A 117 5.17 18.61 -12.56
CA ASP A 117 4.20 19.05 -13.56
C ASP A 117 3.28 17.89 -14.04
N LYS A 118 3.63 16.66 -13.70
CA LYS A 118 2.90 15.45 -14.08
C LYS A 118 3.13 14.35 -13.04
N LEU A 119 2.10 13.56 -12.77
CA LEU A 119 2.17 12.37 -11.92
C LEU A 119 2.43 11.10 -12.75
N ASP A 120 3.16 10.15 -12.18
CA ASP A 120 3.24 8.81 -12.76
C ASP A 120 1.93 8.04 -12.51
N ILE A 121 1.46 8.00 -11.26
CA ILE A 121 0.25 7.29 -10.89
C ILE A 121 -0.64 8.18 -10.02
N PHE A 122 -1.84 8.48 -10.54
CA PHE A 122 -2.87 9.25 -9.87
C PHE A 122 -3.95 8.34 -9.30
N MET A 123 -4.14 8.36 -7.96
CA MET A 123 -5.00 7.42 -7.26
C MET A 123 -6.19 8.08 -6.58
N LEU A 124 -7.36 7.49 -6.74
CA LEU A 124 -8.52 7.79 -5.92
C LEU A 124 -8.37 7.08 -4.57
N HIS A 125 -8.38 7.85 -3.46
CA HIS A 125 -8.07 7.32 -2.13
C HIS A 125 -9.20 6.49 -1.53
N ASN A 126 -10.46 6.86 -1.82
CA ASN A 126 -11.63 6.19 -1.26
C ASN A 126 -12.44 5.51 -2.36
N TYR A 127 -12.64 4.22 -2.22
CA TYR A 127 -13.53 3.46 -3.11
C TYR A 127 -14.96 4.04 -3.12
N GLU A 128 -15.44 4.52 -1.99
CA GLU A 128 -16.78 5.09 -1.83
C GLU A 128 -17.02 6.29 -2.76
N ASP A 129 -15.99 7.11 -3.00
CA ASP A 129 -16.06 8.22 -3.96
C ASP A 129 -16.29 7.73 -5.40
N TYR A 130 -15.71 6.59 -5.77
CA TYR A 130 -15.95 5.94 -7.06
C TYR A 130 -17.34 5.27 -7.10
N ALA A 131 -17.71 4.55 -6.03
CA ALA A 131 -18.94 3.77 -5.99
C ALA A 131 -20.20 4.64 -6.08
N GLN A 132 -20.13 5.91 -5.64
CA GLN A 132 -21.24 6.84 -5.63
C GLN A 132 -21.62 7.30 -7.06
N ASP A 133 -20.65 7.50 -7.97
CA ASP A 133 -20.90 7.84 -9.38
C ASP A 133 -19.77 7.33 -10.27
N ARG A 134 -19.84 6.05 -10.64
CA ARG A 134 -18.80 5.35 -11.42
C ARG A 134 -18.57 5.99 -12.78
N ASP A 135 -19.65 6.32 -13.49
CA ASP A 135 -19.59 6.85 -14.85
C ASP A 135 -18.96 8.24 -14.87
N ALA A 136 -19.36 9.11 -13.93
CA ALA A 136 -18.76 10.43 -13.79
C ALA A 136 -17.29 10.32 -13.45
N MET A 137 -16.92 9.43 -12.53
CA MET A 137 -15.52 9.26 -12.09
C MET A 137 -14.64 8.75 -13.24
N GLN A 138 -15.08 7.74 -13.99
CA GLN A 138 -14.35 7.25 -15.17
C GLN A 138 -14.15 8.35 -16.21
N LYS A 139 -15.19 9.14 -16.48
CA LYS A 139 -15.12 10.25 -17.43
C LYS A 139 -14.18 11.36 -16.96
N ILE A 140 -14.21 11.71 -15.65
CA ILE A 140 -13.31 12.72 -15.07
C ILE A 140 -11.85 12.26 -15.18
N PHE A 141 -11.55 11.02 -14.81
CA PHE A 141 -10.21 10.50 -14.91
C PHE A 141 -9.72 10.46 -16.36
N ALA A 142 -10.55 10.01 -17.30
CA ALA A 142 -10.20 10.02 -18.73
C ALA A 142 -9.93 11.43 -19.27
N ASP A 143 -10.75 12.42 -18.89
CA ASP A 143 -10.57 13.82 -19.27
C ASP A 143 -9.23 14.39 -18.72
N ILE A 144 -8.95 14.17 -17.46
CA ILE A 144 -7.70 14.62 -16.83
C ILE A 144 -6.46 13.92 -17.47
N LYS A 145 -6.56 12.63 -17.77
CA LYS A 145 -5.51 11.89 -18.48
C LYS A 145 -5.24 12.47 -19.87
N SER A 146 -6.29 12.87 -20.58
CA SER A 146 -6.17 13.48 -21.91
C SER A 146 -5.44 14.83 -21.89
N GLN A 147 -5.41 15.52 -20.75
CA GLN A 147 -4.64 16.74 -20.51
C GLN A 147 -3.18 16.47 -20.19
N GLY A 148 -2.77 15.20 -20.06
CA GLY A 148 -1.39 14.82 -19.80
C GLY A 148 -0.93 15.03 -18.35
N LEU A 149 -1.85 15.16 -17.38
CA LEU A 149 -1.52 15.44 -15.99
C LEU A 149 -1.06 14.20 -15.21
N TYR A 150 -1.34 13.01 -15.72
CA TYR A 150 -0.82 11.76 -15.17
C TYR A 150 -0.71 10.65 -16.25
N ASP A 151 0.07 9.60 -15.95
CA ASP A 151 0.24 8.46 -16.85
C ASP A 151 -0.73 7.31 -16.55
N TYR A 152 -0.85 6.92 -15.27
CA TYR A 152 -1.67 5.78 -14.84
C TYR A 152 -2.68 6.20 -13.79
N SER A 153 -3.90 5.70 -13.94
CA SER A 153 -4.97 5.89 -12.95
C SER A 153 -5.01 4.74 -11.96
N ALA A 154 -5.40 5.04 -10.72
CA ALA A 154 -5.50 4.01 -9.69
C ALA A 154 -6.66 4.25 -8.72
N ILE A 155 -7.04 3.21 -7.99
CA ILE A 155 -8.05 3.26 -6.94
C ILE A 155 -7.58 2.50 -5.70
N SER A 156 -7.74 3.10 -4.51
CA SER A 156 -7.51 2.44 -3.24
C SER A 156 -8.81 1.82 -2.70
N ALA A 157 -8.73 0.60 -2.21
CA ALA A 157 -9.87 -0.14 -1.69
C ALA A 157 -9.55 -0.87 -0.38
N TYR A 158 -10.57 -1.43 0.25
CA TYR A 158 -10.47 -2.30 1.42
C TYR A 158 -10.99 -3.69 1.08
N SER A 159 -10.64 -4.69 1.90
CA SER A 159 -11.04 -6.09 1.71
C SER A 159 -12.58 -6.30 1.72
N ARG A 160 -13.34 -5.37 2.31
CA ARG A 160 -14.82 -5.38 2.29
C ARG A 160 -15.43 -5.02 0.93
N HIS A 161 -14.66 -4.42 0.01
CA HIS A 161 -15.16 -4.00 -1.31
C HIS A 161 -15.16 -5.16 -2.30
N ASP A 162 -16.02 -5.08 -3.31
CA ASP A 162 -16.06 -6.06 -4.39
C ASP A 162 -14.91 -5.82 -5.37
N TYR A 163 -13.93 -6.71 -5.36
CA TYR A 163 -12.77 -6.61 -6.25
C TYR A 163 -13.13 -6.92 -7.72
N GLY A 164 -14.26 -7.60 -7.98
CA GLY A 164 -14.78 -7.76 -9.34
C GLY A 164 -15.17 -6.42 -9.95
N VAL A 165 -15.85 -5.56 -9.17
CA VAL A 165 -16.20 -4.19 -9.59
C VAL A 165 -14.94 -3.35 -9.83
N ILE A 166 -13.90 -3.52 -9.02
CA ILE A 166 -12.62 -2.81 -9.20
C ILE A 166 -11.94 -3.29 -10.47
N ALA A 167 -11.90 -4.60 -10.72
CA ALA A 167 -11.34 -5.20 -11.93
C ALA A 167 -11.99 -4.66 -13.23
N GLU A 168 -13.28 -4.34 -13.18
CA GLU A 168 -14.05 -3.80 -14.30
C GLU A 168 -14.04 -2.26 -14.36
N SER A 169 -13.42 -1.57 -13.42
CA SER A 169 -13.46 -0.12 -13.27
C SER A 169 -12.73 0.66 -14.37
N GLY A 170 -11.84 0.02 -15.13
CA GLY A 170 -11.00 0.67 -16.12
C GLY A 170 -9.79 1.44 -15.54
N PHE A 171 -9.57 1.43 -14.23
CA PHE A 171 -8.33 1.95 -13.65
C PHE A 171 -7.13 1.07 -14.03
N ASP A 172 -5.95 1.69 -14.15
CA ASP A 172 -4.70 1.00 -14.49
C ASP A 172 -4.10 0.23 -13.30
N ALA A 173 -4.40 0.66 -12.07
CA ALA A 173 -3.89 0.07 -10.84
C ALA A 173 -4.92 0.07 -9.71
N THR A 174 -4.69 -0.80 -8.72
CA THR A 174 -5.42 -0.76 -7.44
C THR A 174 -4.47 -0.89 -6.27
N GLN A 175 -4.81 -0.26 -5.13
CA GLN A 175 -4.11 -0.46 -3.86
C GLN A 175 -5.05 -1.08 -2.83
N ILE A 176 -4.70 -2.26 -2.33
CA ILE A 176 -5.52 -3.06 -1.44
C ILE A 176 -4.76 -3.50 -0.18
N PRO A 177 -5.41 -3.58 0.99
CA PRO A 177 -4.83 -4.25 2.14
C PRO A 177 -4.88 -5.75 1.91
N ILE A 178 -3.77 -6.43 2.17
CA ILE A 178 -3.72 -7.88 2.23
C ILE A 178 -2.55 -8.32 3.11
N ASN A 179 -2.76 -9.34 3.91
CA ASN A 179 -1.76 -9.95 4.77
C ASN A 179 -2.08 -11.44 4.95
N VAL A 180 -1.16 -12.16 5.59
CA VAL A 180 -1.23 -13.62 5.75
C VAL A 180 -2.50 -14.12 6.46
N PHE A 181 -3.16 -13.25 7.24
CA PHE A 181 -4.38 -13.57 7.97
C PHE A 181 -5.67 -13.30 7.17
N ASP A 182 -5.64 -12.47 6.10
CA ASP A 182 -6.84 -12.07 5.34
C ASP A 182 -7.01 -12.88 4.07
N TRP A 183 -7.90 -13.88 4.11
CA TRP A 183 -8.18 -14.81 3.01
C TRP A 183 -9.47 -14.51 2.26
N GLY A 184 -10.29 -13.58 2.74
CA GLY A 184 -11.63 -13.35 2.20
C GLY A 184 -11.67 -13.08 0.70
N GLN A 185 -10.76 -12.22 0.21
CA GLN A 185 -10.70 -11.87 -1.22
C GLN A 185 -9.99 -12.95 -2.08
N ILE A 186 -9.26 -13.85 -1.45
CA ILE A 186 -8.68 -15.03 -2.13
C ILE A 186 -9.77 -16.07 -2.31
N GLU A 187 -10.50 -16.40 -1.25
CA GLU A 187 -11.58 -17.42 -1.23
C GLU A 187 -12.75 -17.07 -2.16
N ASN A 188 -13.15 -15.80 -2.22
CA ASN A 188 -14.24 -15.35 -3.10
C ASN A 188 -13.81 -15.13 -4.56
N GLY A 189 -12.52 -15.35 -4.89
CA GLY A 189 -11.97 -15.16 -6.22
C GLY A 189 -11.69 -13.70 -6.60
N GLY A 190 -11.83 -12.75 -5.68
CA GLY A 190 -11.60 -11.31 -5.94
C GLY A 190 -10.16 -11.02 -6.37
N MET A 191 -9.17 -11.63 -5.71
CA MET A 191 -7.76 -11.51 -6.10
C MET A 191 -7.50 -12.02 -7.52
N GLN A 192 -8.11 -13.14 -7.93
CA GLN A 192 -7.95 -13.67 -9.27
C GLN A 192 -8.56 -12.74 -10.31
N LYS A 193 -9.74 -12.16 -10.05
CA LYS A 193 -10.37 -11.18 -10.95
C LYS A 193 -9.50 -9.94 -11.16
N LEU A 194 -8.86 -9.43 -10.09
CA LEU A 194 -7.89 -8.31 -10.22
C LEU A 194 -6.69 -8.72 -11.07
N ALA A 195 -6.12 -9.91 -10.85
CA ALA A 195 -4.99 -10.40 -11.63
C ALA A 195 -5.35 -10.55 -13.12
N ASP A 196 -6.53 -11.14 -13.42
CA ASP A 196 -7.02 -11.37 -14.78
C ASP A 196 -7.32 -10.06 -15.53
N SER A 197 -7.66 -8.99 -14.81
CA SER A 197 -7.88 -7.66 -15.42
C SER A 197 -6.60 -7.01 -15.95
N GLY A 198 -5.43 -7.49 -15.56
CA GLY A 198 -4.13 -6.91 -15.92
C GLY A 198 -3.83 -5.57 -15.23
N MET A 199 -4.53 -5.24 -14.14
CA MET A 199 -4.21 -4.10 -13.29
C MET A 199 -2.88 -4.31 -12.56
N MET A 200 -2.16 -3.20 -12.30
CA MET A 200 -1.09 -3.21 -11.29
C MET A 200 -1.73 -3.35 -9.91
N ILE A 201 -1.30 -4.32 -9.11
CA ILE A 201 -1.82 -4.54 -7.76
C ILE A 201 -0.77 -4.13 -6.75
N PHE A 202 -1.02 -3.03 -6.05
CA PHE A 202 -0.22 -2.56 -4.93
C PHE A 202 -0.84 -3.06 -3.63
N THR A 203 -0.07 -3.80 -2.85
CA THR A 203 -0.56 -4.31 -1.56
C THR A 203 -0.03 -3.46 -0.42
N ARG A 204 -0.87 -3.21 0.56
CA ARG A 204 -0.50 -2.54 1.82
C ARG A 204 -0.88 -3.39 3.02
N SER A 205 -0.46 -2.99 4.22
CA SER A 205 -0.78 -3.69 5.47
C SER A 205 -0.22 -5.12 5.56
N VAL A 206 0.87 -5.41 4.86
CA VAL A 206 1.52 -6.74 4.80
C VAL A 206 1.81 -7.30 6.19
N PHE A 207 2.25 -6.43 7.13
CA PHE A 207 2.57 -6.80 8.50
C PHE A 207 1.44 -6.51 9.49
N LEU A 208 0.25 -6.11 8.99
CA LEU A 208 -0.93 -5.82 9.80
C LEU A 208 -0.60 -4.95 11.04
N GLN A 209 -0.06 -3.74 10.80
CA GLN A 209 0.42 -2.80 11.82
C GLN A 209 1.43 -3.41 12.82
N GLY A 210 2.17 -4.41 12.41
CA GLY A 210 3.19 -5.07 13.24
C GLY A 210 2.69 -6.33 13.95
N LEU A 211 1.42 -6.70 13.86
CA LEU A 211 0.86 -7.88 14.52
C LEU A 211 1.67 -9.16 14.25
N VAL A 212 2.20 -9.34 13.04
CA VAL A 212 3.02 -10.50 12.68
C VAL A 212 4.32 -10.65 13.49
N PHE A 213 4.75 -9.61 14.19
CA PHE A 213 5.97 -9.61 15.00
C PHE A 213 5.72 -9.94 16.47
N HIS A 214 4.45 -9.96 16.88
CA HIS A 214 4.07 -10.22 18.26
C HIS A 214 3.87 -11.71 18.55
N THR A 215 4.03 -12.03 19.83
CA THR A 215 3.62 -13.30 20.41
C THR A 215 2.43 -13.06 21.36
N PRO A 216 1.65 -14.09 21.74
CA PRO A 216 0.59 -13.92 22.73
C PRO A 216 1.05 -13.32 24.05
N GLU A 217 2.30 -13.54 24.43
CA GLU A 217 2.88 -13.11 25.71
C GLU A 217 3.20 -11.61 25.75
N ASP A 218 3.51 -10.99 24.61
CA ASP A 218 3.88 -9.57 24.51
C ASP A 218 2.74 -8.69 24.01
N LEU A 219 1.60 -9.30 23.61
CA LEU A 219 0.46 -8.58 23.09
C LEU A 219 -0.45 -8.06 24.20
N ASP A 220 -1.08 -6.90 24.00
CA ASP A 220 -2.08 -6.35 24.94
C ASP A 220 -3.16 -7.42 25.23
N PRO A 221 -3.46 -7.73 26.51
CA PRO A 221 -4.48 -8.74 26.88
C PRO A 221 -5.86 -8.50 26.25
N ARG A 222 -6.19 -7.27 25.86
CA ARG A 222 -7.45 -6.95 25.15
C ARG A 222 -7.50 -7.53 23.74
N MET A 223 -6.36 -7.98 23.22
CA MET A 223 -6.21 -8.62 21.92
C MET A 223 -6.13 -10.16 22.02
N ASP A 224 -6.62 -10.76 23.11
CA ASP A 224 -6.64 -12.21 23.33
C ASP A 224 -7.25 -13.02 22.17
N PHE A 225 -8.18 -12.41 21.44
CA PHE A 225 -8.77 -12.99 20.22
C PHE A 225 -7.75 -13.24 19.08
N CYS A 226 -6.57 -12.60 19.13
CA CYS A 226 -5.48 -12.84 18.18
C CYS A 226 -4.62 -14.06 18.55
N PHE A 227 -4.60 -14.49 19.83
CA PHE A 227 -3.66 -15.48 20.36
C PHE A 227 -3.66 -16.81 19.60
N PRO A 228 -4.81 -17.44 19.30
CA PRO A 228 -4.82 -18.71 18.56
C PRO A 228 -4.15 -18.60 17.20
N TYR A 229 -4.39 -17.49 16.51
CA TYR A 229 -3.87 -17.25 15.15
C TYR A 229 -2.37 -16.92 15.17
N LEU A 230 -1.91 -16.16 16.17
CA LEU A 230 -0.49 -15.89 16.36
C LEU A 230 0.29 -17.16 16.67
N ASN A 231 -0.21 -18.02 17.58
CA ASN A 231 0.41 -19.30 17.87
C ASN A 231 0.55 -20.15 16.60
N ARG A 232 -0.51 -20.22 15.80
CA ARG A 232 -0.49 -20.95 14.53
C ARG A 232 0.46 -20.34 13.51
N PHE A 233 0.55 -19.02 13.43
CA PHE A 233 1.52 -18.32 12.59
C PHE A 233 2.95 -18.62 13.01
N ILE A 234 3.22 -18.64 14.33
CA ILE A 234 4.54 -18.98 14.90
C ILE A 234 4.95 -20.41 14.53
N GLU A 235 4.03 -21.37 14.57
CA GLU A 235 4.29 -22.74 14.15
C GLU A 235 4.66 -22.79 12.66
N LEU A 236 3.88 -22.12 11.81
CA LEU A 236 4.05 -22.16 10.36
C LEU A 236 5.34 -21.50 9.87
N TYR A 237 5.72 -20.32 10.41
CA TYR A 237 6.97 -19.72 9.96
C TYR A 237 8.19 -20.52 10.39
N LYS A 238 8.13 -21.22 11.55
CA LYS A 238 9.17 -22.16 11.99
C LYS A 238 9.22 -23.40 11.12
N GLU A 239 8.05 -23.98 10.81
CA GLU A 239 7.94 -25.15 9.92
C GLU A 239 8.50 -24.84 8.52
N PHE A 240 8.25 -23.62 8.00
CA PHE A 240 8.72 -23.21 6.67
C PHE A 240 10.16 -22.68 6.69
N GLU A 241 10.81 -22.66 7.86
CA GLU A 241 12.18 -22.13 8.04
C GLU A 241 12.34 -20.68 7.58
N LEU A 242 11.29 -19.87 7.77
CA LEU A 242 11.26 -18.45 7.44
C LEU A 242 11.19 -17.59 8.70
N SER A 243 11.61 -16.33 8.61
CA SER A 243 11.28 -15.34 9.65
C SER A 243 9.80 -14.93 9.53
N PRO A 244 9.16 -14.39 10.60
CA PRO A 244 7.79 -13.88 10.54
C PRO A 244 7.58 -12.90 9.38
N ALA A 245 8.52 -11.94 9.22
CA ALA A 245 8.49 -10.96 8.14
C ALA A 245 8.62 -11.61 6.76
N ALA A 246 9.54 -12.59 6.62
CA ALA A 246 9.76 -13.29 5.36
C ALA A 246 8.53 -14.12 4.96
N LEU A 247 7.87 -14.79 5.90
CA LEU A 247 6.64 -15.52 5.60
C LEU A 247 5.50 -14.58 5.19
N ALA A 248 5.25 -13.52 5.96
CA ALA A 248 4.19 -12.55 5.66
C ALA A 248 4.37 -11.91 4.27
N LEU A 249 5.61 -11.51 3.94
CA LEU A 249 5.91 -10.91 2.65
C LEU A 249 5.89 -11.95 1.50
N SER A 250 6.40 -13.16 1.73
CA SER A 250 6.35 -14.27 0.78
C SER A 250 4.92 -14.65 0.42
N PHE A 251 4.01 -14.68 1.40
CA PHE A 251 2.59 -14.90 1.17
C PHE A 251 2.04 -13.87 0.19
N VAL A 252 2.19 -12.58 0.48
CA VAL A 252 1.65 -11.49 -0.34
C VAL A 252 2.23 -11.53 -1.76
N LEU A 253 3.55 -11.69 -1.89
CA LEU A 253 4.23 -11.77 -3.19
C LEU A 253 3.94 -13.09 -3.95
N SER A 254 3.36 -14.08 -3.29
CA SER A 254 2.93 -15.32 -3.93
C SER A 254 1.53 -15.23 -4.54
N LEU A 255 0.74 -14.22 -4.18
CA LEU A 255 -0.60 -14.02 -4.72
C LEU A 255 -0.56 -13.61 -6.20
N PRO A 256 -1.59 -13.99 -7.00
CA PRO A 256 -1.64 -13.67 -8.41
C PRO A 256 -1.70 -12.14 -8.64
N GLY A 257 -0.95 -11.66 -9.62
CA GLY A 257 -1.02 -10.27 -10.09
C GLY A 257 -0.40 -9.22 -9.16
N VAL A 258 0.07 -9.57 -7.96
CA VAL A 258 0.71 -8.61 -7.05
C VAL A 258 1.96 -8.03 -7.70
N THR A 259 1.98 -6.69 -7.80
CA THR A 259 3.06 -5.94 -8.44
C THR A 259 4.04 -5.39 -7.40
N GLN A 260 3.52 -4.79 -6.34
CA GLN A 260 4.33 -4.15 -5.30
C GLN A 260 3.73 -4.37 -3.91
N ALA A 261 4.60 -4.50 -2.90
CA ALA A 261 4.24 -4.35 -1.50
C ALA A 261 4.63 -2.93 -1.01
N VAL A 262 3.64 -2.16 -0.58
CA VAL A 262 3.82 -0.82 -0.02
C VAL A 262 4.08 -0.95 1.48
N MET A 263 5.27 -0.55 1.91
CA MET A 263 5.68 -0.60 3.31
C MET A 263 6.30 0.74 3.74
N GLY A 264 5.90 1.22 4.90
CA GLY A 264 6.50 2.40 5.54
C GLY A 264 7.83 2.07 6.20
N CYS A 265 8.67 3.10 6.38
CA CYS A 265 9.90 3.04 7.15
C CYS A 265 10.06 4.33 7.95
N ASP A 266 10.50 4.19 9.21
CA ASP A 266 10.75 5.32 10.12
C ASP A 266 12.22 5.76 10.08
N THR A 267 13.12 4.90 9.60
CA THR A 267 14.56 5.17 9.50
C THR A 267 15.16 4.61 8.21
N ALA A 268 16.33 5.14 7.82
CA ALA A 268 17.10 4.63 6.69
C ALA A 268 17.57 3.17 6.90
N ASP A 269 17.83 2.77 8.15
CA ASP A 269 18.21 1.39 8.50
C ASP A 269 17.04 0.43 8.32
N GLN A 270 15.80 0.87 8.61
CA GLN A 270 14.62 0.07 8.32
C GLN A 270 14.41 -0.11 6.80
N VAL A 271 14.71 0.92 5.99
CA VAL A 271 14.70 0.77 4.52
C VAL A 271 15.67 -0.33 4.09
N GLU A 272 16.90 -0.30 4.60
CA GLU A 272 17.90 -1.31 4.28
C GLU A 272 17.46 -2.72 4.71
N SER A 273 16.94 -2.84 5.92
CA SER A 273 16.43 -4.10 6.47
C SER A 273 15.27 -4.64 5.63
N ASN A 274 14.33 -3.77 5.24
CA ASN A 274 13.23 -4.14 4.36
C ASN A 274 13.72 -4.54 2.96
N CYS A 275 14.70 -3.84 2.36
CA CYS A 275 15.28 -4.26 1.09
C CYS A 275 15.91 -5.65 1.17
N LYS A 276 16.67 -5.94 2.25
CA LYS A 276 17.25 -7.27 2.48
C LYS A 276 16.17 -8.35 2.67
N LEU A 277 15.03 -7.99 3.26
CA LEU A 277 13.92 -8.92 3.45
C LEU A 277 13.37 -9.43 2.12
N PHE A 278 13.32 -8.59 1.05
CA PHE A 278 12.90 -9.04 -0.28
C PHE A 278 13.82 -10.11 -0.87
N ASP A 279 15.10 -10.15 -0.49
CA ASP A 279 16.02 -11.20 -0.91
C ASP A 279 15.77 -12.54 -0.18
N GLN A 280 15.11 -12.49 0.98
CA GLN A 280 14.73 -13.65 1.79
C GLN A 280 13.34 -14.22 1.41
N THR A 281 12.57 -13.50 0.58
CA THR A 281 11.25 -13.98 0.17
C THR A 281 11.37 -15.14 -0.82
N VAL A 282 10.48 -16.11 -0.66
CA VAL A 282 10.34 -17.27 -1.54
C VAL A 282 8.95 -17.29 -2.18
N LYS A 283 8.82 -17.93 -3.32
CA LYS A 283 7.50 -18.29 -3.86
C LYS A 283 7.00 -19.46 -3.05
N LEU A 284 5.90 -19.27 -2.31
CA LEU A 284 5.29 -20.34 -1.53
C LEU A 284 4.73 -21.43 -2.45
N THR A 285 4.90 -22.68 -2.06
CA THR A 285 4.31 -23.84 -2.75
C THR A 285 2.81 -23.91 -2.48
N ASP A 286 2.08 -24.65 -3.33
CA ASP A 286 0.64 -24.89 -3.11
C ASP A 286 0.38 -25.56 -1.76
N GLU A 287 1.26 -26.48 -1.32
CA GLU A 287 1.16 -27.12 -0.01
C GLU A 287 1.29 -26.10 1.12
N GLN A 288 2.26 -25.17 1.04
CA GLN A 288 2.43 -24.10 2.04
C GLN A 288 1.25 -23.14 2.03
N MET A 289 0.74 -22.77 0.84
CA MET A 289 -0.45 -21.93 0.72
C MET A 289 -1.69 -22.61 1.32
N ASN A 290 -1.88 -23.90 1.10
CA ASN A 290 -2.97 -24.67 1.70
C ASN A 290 -2.86 -24.73 3.23
N LYS A 291 -1.66 -24.94 3.79
CA LYS A 291 -1.44 -24.90 5.25
C LYS A 291 -1.77 -23.53 5.86
N LEU A 292 -1.44 -22.44 5.16
CA LEU A 292 -1.81 -21.08 5.59
C LEU A 292 -3.32 -20.86 5.51
N HIS A 293 -3.96 -21.34 4.42
CA HIS A 293 -5.41 -21.28 4.28
C HIS A 293 -6.12 -22.04 5.41
N ASP A 294 -5.74 -23.30 5.66
CA ASP A 294 -6.34 -24.13 6.72
C ASP A 294 -6.15 -23.50 8.13
N ALA A 295 -5.07 -22.74 8.31
CA ALA A 295 -4.79 -22.05 9.56
C ALA A 295 -5.64 -20.79 9.77
N PHE A 296 -5.99 -20.08 8.69
CA PHE A 296 -6.53 -18.72 8.78
C PHE A 296 -7.87 -18.51 8.07
N HIS A 297 -8.41 -19.52 7.36
CA HIS A 297 -9.77 -19.42 6.82
C HIS A 297 -10.78 -19.24 7.96
N GLY A 298 -11.81 -18.39 7.73
CA GLY A 298 -12.82 -18.12 8.75
C GLY A 298 -12.29 -17.42 10.00
N ILE A 299 -11.15 -16.71 9.91
CA ILE A 299 -10.55 -15.95 11.02
C ILE A 299 -11.53 -14.95 11.64
N ASP A 300 -11.41 -14.69 12.95
CA ASP A 300 -12.15 -13.62 13.61
C ASP A 300 -11.90 -12.28 12.90
N PRO A 301 -12.94 -11.61 12.38
CA PRO A 301 -12.78 -10.36 11.62
C PRO A 301 -12.07 -9.23 12.39
N ARG A 302 -12.05 -9.31 13.73
CA ARG A 302 -11.32 -8.35 14.56
C ARG A 302 -9.81 -8.42 14.33
N VAL A 303 -9.26 -9.61 14.04
CA VAL A 303 -7.81 -9.79 13.81
C VAL A 303 -7.34 -8.95 12.63
N ILE A 304 -8.06 -9.00 11.52
CA ILE A 304 -7.70 -8.31 10.27
C ILE A 304 -8.18 -6.85 10.21
N ASN A 305 -8.82 -6.35 11.26
CA ASN A 305 -9.32 -4.97 11.34
C ASN A 305 -8.72 -4.21 12.54
N PRO A 306 -7.56 -3.56 12.38
CA PRO A 306 -6.91 -2.80 13.45
C PRO A 306 -7.80 -1.75 14.14
N GLY A 307 -8.78 -1.20 13.42
CA GLY A 307 -9.75 -0.26 14.00
C GLY A 307 -10.64 -0.86 15.09
N MET A 308 -10.68 -2.19 15.20
CA MET A 308 -11.47 -2.91 16.23
C MET A 308 -10.63 -3.37 17.43
N TRP A 309 -9.29 -3.27 17.39
CA TRP A 309 -8.43 -3.87 18.42
C TRP A 309 -8.66 -3.31 19.81
N PHE A 310 -8.87 -2.01 19.95
CA PHE A 310 -8.99 -1.33 21.23
C PHE A 310 -10.41 -0.79 21.53
N ASN A 311 -11.39 -1.06 20.65
CA ASN A 311 -12.76 -0.54 20.77
C ASN A 311 -13.67 -1.40 21.66
N ARG A 312 -13.15 -2.14 22.65
CA ARG A 312 -13.94 -3.03 23.50
C ARG A 312 -14.73 -2.33 24.63
N MET A 313 -14.71 -1.00 24.73
CA MET A 313 -15.60 -0.30 25.69
C MET A 313 -15.97 1.09 25.18
N LYS A 314 -17.12 1.18 24.54
CA LYS A 314 -18.03 2.32 24.66
C LYS A 314 -19.44 1.79 24.76
#